data_75d1c316d0f50115640faff696180843
#
_entry.id   75d1c316d0f50115640faff696180843
#
_cell.length_a   1.000
_cell.length_b   1.000
_cell.length_c   1.000
_cell.angle_alpha   90.00
_cell.angle_beta   90.00
_cell.angle_gamma   90.00
#
_symmetry.space_group_name_H-M   'P 1'
#
loop_
_entity.id
_entity.type
_entity.pdbx_description
1 polymer ?
#
loop_
_entity_poly.entity_id
_entity_poly.type
_entity_poly.pdbx_seq_one_letter_code
_entity_poly.pdbx_strand_id
1 'polypeptide(L)'
;MSKIEDINIQKKKPAFKVNDIFLNYLKKYNRVEDISIDYDDLMRYVGSVDVLDTQDNHTLWQRVYYSDSETNELNENLKKIYNILLSDGSNTNTSDLNVDAVDYCTFGNSNPFRIKIRNILNDNFTYFYIKKIDSSRIYGLELEHITSPYNLNFILNKNTLIEEHISGIPGDDFFSKKLIHCNEIEKSHIAKEFVKFSERCMVRLLGDMRAYNYVIVPTHDFDQVVYKIRAIDFDQQCYEGDFIFYRPQLFKDNFPVTSLIKDKLLQDSINQYKIEERAIIVKRILGAQERIENLLNSMKNDVISNDENVKQLSQQIYHLTKHNKFKYCSNMGEIMDSTIDYLINNYENHEMLRTNVI
;
A
#
# COMPACT_ATOMS: atom_id res chain seq x y z
N MET A 1 19.95 -25.01 -7.92
CA MET A 1 19.74 -23.55 -7.91
C MET A 1 19.00 -23.18 -9.19
N SER A 2 17.66 -23.15 -9.15
CA SER A 2 16.85 -22.66 -10.27
C SER A 2 17.13 -21.16 -10.40
N LYS A 3 17.44 -20.72 -11.61
CA LYS A 3 17.54 -19.30 -11.97
C LYS A 3 16.21 -18.65 -11.61
N ILE A 4 16.19 -17.85 -10.54
CA ILE A 4 15.13 -16.88 -10.33
C ILE A 4 15.37 -15.84 -11.43
N GLU A 5 14.66 -15.99 -12.54
CA GLU A 5 14.63 -14.98 -13.59
C GLU A 5 14.10 -13.69 -12.98
N ASP A 6 14.58 -12.55 -13.47
CA ASP A 6 14.07 -11.25 -13.03
C ASP A 6 12.55 -11.24 -13.23
N ILE A 7 11.80 -11.10 -12.15
CA ILE A 7 10.35 -10.91 -12.21
C ILE A 7 10.15 -9.51 -12.81
N ASN A 8 10.04 -9.46 -14.13
CA ASN A 8 10.02 -8.21 -14.87
C ASN A 8 8.56 -7.82 -15.08
N ILE A 9 8.04 -6.91 -14.27
CA ILE A 9 6.74 -6.27 -14.50
C ILE A 9 6.94 -5.24 -15.60
N GLN A 10 6.96 -5.69 -16.86
CA GLN A 10 7.17 -4.81 -18.02
C GLN A 10 5.88 -4.21 -18.58
N LYS A 11 4.70 -4.67 -18.14
CA LYS A 11 3.43 -4.16 -18.66
C LYS A 11 2.78 -3.26 -17.63
N LYS A 12 2.49 -2.01 -18.02
CA LYS A 12 1.64 -1.11 -17.23
C LYS A 12 0.28 -1.79 -17.01
N LYS A 13 -0.10 -1.97 -15.75
CA LYS A 13 -1.44 -2.41 -15.38
C LYS A 13 -2.45 -1.38 -15.86
N PRO A 14 -3.60 -1.78 -16.45
CA PRO A 14 -4.68 -0.87 -16.73
C PRO A 14 -5.30 -0.33 -15.44
N ALA A 15 -5.74 0.93 -15.44
CA ALA A 15 -6.54 1.46 -14.35
C ALA A 15 -7.99 0.99 -14.48
N PHE A 16 -8.58 0.54 -13.38
CA PHE A 16 -9.96 0.08 -13.31
C PHE A 16 -10.86 1.15 -12.70
N LYS A 17 -12.00 1.39 -13.31
CA LYS A 17 -12.97 2.37 -12.81
C LYS A 17 -13.70 1.82 -11.59
N VAL A 18 -14.04 2.70 -10.66
CA VAL A 18 -14.94 2.36 -9.55
C VAL A 18 -16.37 2.19 -10.09
N ASN A 19 -16.95 1.01 -9.87
CA ASN A 19 -18.34 0.73 -10.24
C ASN A 19 -19.33 1.26 -9.17
N ASP A 20 -20.63 1.28 -9.48
CA ASP A 20 -21.66 1.83 -8.59
C ASP A 20 -21.77 1.09 -7.25
N ILE A 21 -21.56 -0.23 -7.24
CA ILE A 21 -21.62 -1.05 -6.02
C ILE A 21 -20.49 -0.65 -5.08
N PHE A 22 -19.28 -0.55 -5.62
CA PHE A 22 -18.11 -0.12 -4.85
C PHE A 22 -18.21 1.34 -4.41
N LEU A 23 -18.74 2.22 -5.28
CA LEU A 23 -18.98 3.62 -4.92
C LEU A 23 -19.96 3.76 -3.74
N ASN A 24 -21.03 2.95 -3.71
CA ASN A 24 -21.98 2.93 -2.60
C ASN A 24 -21.34 2.43 -1.30
N TYR A 25 -20.47 1.41 -1.39
CA TYR A 25 -19.65 0.97 -0.26
C TYR A 25 -18.77 2.14 0.27
N LEU A 26 -18.03 2.80 -0.61
CA LEU A 26 -17.13 3.91 -0.24
C LEU A 26 -17.88 5.07 0.41
N LYS A 27 -19.07 5.41 -0.09
CA LYS A 27 -19.96 6.42 0.54
C LYS A 27 -20.40 5.99 1.93
N LYS A 28 -20.82 4.72 2.10
CA LYS A 28 -21.24 4.16 3.39
C LYS A 28 -20.17 4.29 4.47
N TYR A 29 -18.89 4.18 4.08
CA TYR A 29 -17.76 4.22 5.00
C TYR A 29 -16.98 5.55 4.97
N ASN A 30 -17.64 6.64 4.52
CA ASN A 30 -17.10 8.02 4.52
C ASN A 30 -15.75 8.14 3.78
N ARG A 31 -15.64 7.46 2.62
CA ARG A 31 -14.46 7.56 1.77
C ARG A 31 -14.65 8.51 0.59
N VAL A 32 -15.84 9.06 0.41
CA VAL A 32 -16.16 9.97 -0.70
C VAL A 32 -16.48 11.34 -0.12
N GLU A 33 -15.73 12.34 -0.60
CA GLU A 33 -15.89 13.75 -0.22
C GLU A 33 -16.11 14.61 -1.46
N ASP A 34 -16.90 15.66 -1.34
CA ASP A 34 -17.08 16.65 -2.41
C ASP A 34 -16.01 17.74 -2.27
N ILE A 35 -15.00 17.66 -3.13
CA ILE A 35 -13.86 18.57 -3.15
C ILE A 35 -13.83 19.31 -4.48
N SER A 36 -13.47 20.59 -4.44
CA SER A 36 -13.50 21.48 -5.62
C SER A 36 -12.37 21.23 -6.63
N ILE A 37 -11.43 20.34 -6.33
CA ILE A 37 -10.26 20.05 -7.16
C ILE A 37 -10.20 18.58 -7.54
N ASP A 38 -9.78 18.28 -8.75
CA ASP A 38 -9.54 16.93 -9.20
C ASP A 38 -8.12 16.76 -9.79
N TYR A 39 -7.77 15.52 -10.14
CA TYR A 39 -6.45 15.21 -10.69
C TYR A 39 -6.18 15.95 -12.00
N ASP A 40 -7.19 16.13 -12.85
CA ASP A 40 -7.03 16.77 -14.17
C ASP A 40 -6.85 18.28 -14.02
N ASP A 41 -7.33 18.89 -12.93
CA ASP A 41 -7.02 20.30 -12.61
C ASP A 41 -5.51 20.48 -12.33
N LEU A 42 -4.90 19.55 -11.60
CA LEU A 42 -3.46 19.57 -11.33
C LEU A 42 -2.60 19.37 -12.60
N MET A 43 -3.13 18.75 -13.63
CA MET A 43 -2.43 18.58 -14.91
C MET A 43 -2.35 19.86 -15.75
N ARG A 44 -3.00 20.96 -15.34
CA ARG A 44 -2.99 22.24 -16.09
C ARG A 44 -1.79 23.13 -15.77
N TYR A 45 -0.73 22.59 -15.18
CA TYR A 45 0.47 23.36 -14.88
C TYR A 45 1.10 23.96 -16.15
N VAL A 46 1.68 25.16 -16.02
CA VAL A 46 2.26 25.93 -17.13
C VAL A 46 3.77 25.74 -17.25
N GLY A 47 4.42 25.16 -16.25
CA GLY A 47 5.86 24.90 -16.25
C GLY A 47 6.24 23.90 -15.18
N SER A 48 7.42 23.29 -15.35
CA SER A 48 7.99 22.38 -14.37
C SER A 48 9.51 22.50 -14.30
N VAL A 49 10.08 22.12 -13.14
CA VAL A 49 11.53 21.98 -12.94
C VAL A 49 11.81 20.67 -12.24
N ASP A 50 12.92 20.03 -12.55
CA ASP A 50 13.32 18.78 -11.89
C ASP A 50 13.61 19.02 -10.41
N VAL A 51 13.16 18.08 -9.57
CA VAL A 51 13.47 18.07 -8.15
C VAL A 51 14.73 17.25 -7.95
N LEU A 52 15.77 17.87 -7.38
CA LEU A 52 17.02 17.21 -7.04
C LEU A 52 16.98 16.66 -5.60
N ASP A 53 17.73 15.60 -5.36
CA ASP A 53 17.97 15.09 -4.02
C ASP A 53 19.04 15.94 -3.28
N THR A 54 19.40 15.56 -2.07
CA THR A 54 20.42 16.26 -1.25
C THR A 54 21.85 16.13 -1.78
N GLN A 55 22.05 15.34 -2.84
CA GLN A 55 23.34 15.13 -3.51
C GLN A 55 23.33 15.67 -4.95
N ASP A 56 22.35 16.52 -5.28
CA ASP A 56 22.12 17.14 -6.60
C ASP A 56 21.82 16.11 -7.72
N ASN A 57 21.37 14.90 -7.39
CA ASN A 57 20.92 13.96 -8.39
C ASN A 57 19.46 14.23 -8.77
N HIS A 58 19.11 14.00 -10.04
CA HIS A 58 17.73 14.07 -10.50
C HIS A 58 16.89 12.98 -9.82
N THR A 59 15.75 13.39 -9.28
CA THR A 59 14.74 12.46 -8.76
C THR A 59 13.69 12.14 -9.85
N LEU A 60 12.73 11.29 -9.51
CA LEU A 60 11.58 11.01 -10.39
C LEU A 60 10.48 12.09 -10.32
N TRP A 61 10.73 13.19 -9.59
CA TRP A 61 9.77 14.24 -9.33
C TRP A 61 10.10 15.51 -10.09
N GLN A 62 9.08 16.18 -10.60
CA GLN A 62 9.15 17.51 -11.18
C GLN A 62 8.25 18.46 -10.38
N ARG A 63 8.79 19.57 -9.90
CA ARG A 63 8.01 20.63 -9.29
C ARG A 63 7.27 21.37 -10.38
N VAL A 64 5.95 21.46 -10.23
CA VAL A 64 5.07 22.09 -11.22
C VAL A 64 4.59 23.45 -10.73
N TYR A 65 4.34 24.35 -11.67
CA TYR A 65 3.90 25.70 -11.43
C TYR A 65 2.63 25.99 -12.21
N TYR A 66 1.73 26.76 -11.63
CA TYR A 66 0.45 27.16 -12.20
C TYR A 66 0.47 28.65 -12.52
N SER A 67 -0.50 29.11 -13.30
CA SER A 67 -0.69 30.55 -13.54
C SER A 67 -1.06 31.28 -12.24
N ASP A 68 -0.72 32.58 -12.15
CA ASP A 68 -1.04 33.39 -10.95
C ASP A 68 -2.53 33.39 -10.62
N SER A 69 -3.39 33.36 -11.66
CA SER A 69 -4.84 33.30 -11.48
C SER A 69 -5.36 32.03 -10.87
N GLU A 70 -4.69 30.89 -11.10
CA GLU A 70 -5.10 29.57 -10.62
C GLU A 70 -4.44 29.22 -9.27
N THR A 71 -3.23 29.70 -9.01
CA THR A 71 -2.41 29.36 -7.86
C THR A 71 -3.13 29.57 -6.51
N ASN A 72 -3.82 30.70 -6.35
CA ASN A 72 -4.49 31.03 -5.09
C ASN A 72 -5.67 30.10 -4.82
N GLU A 73 -6.51 29.85 -5.81
CA GLU A 73 -7.65 28.94 -5.67
C GLU A 73 -7.19 27.51 -5.44
N LEU A 74 -6.19 27.06 -6.19
CA LEU A 74 -5.57 25.75 -6.05
C LEU A 74 -5.02 25.55 -4.63
N ASN A 75 -4.24 26.50 -4.13
CA ASN A 75 -3.65 26.42 -2.79
C ASN A 75 -4.71 26.35 -1.70
N GLU A 76 -5.76 27.16 -1.76
CA GLU A 76 -6.85 27.10 -0.77
C GLU A 76 -7.58 25.77 -0.79
N ASN A 77 -7.82 25.18 -1.95
CA ASN A 77 -8.44 23.87 -2.07
C ASN A 77 -7.51 22.75 -1.56
N LEU A 78 -6.21 22.81 -1.84
CA LEU A 78 -5.23 21.84 -1.32
C LEU A 78 -5.12 21.89 0.23
N LYS A 79 -5.18 23.06 0.83
CA LYS A 79 -5.24 23.23 2.29
C LYS A 79 -6.50 22.61 2.89
N LYS A 80 -7.67 22.78 2.26
CA LYS A 80 -8.93 22.14 2.69
C LYS A 80 -8.84 20.63 2.63
N ILE A 81 -8.29 20.09 1.53
CA ILE A 81 -8.04 18.64 1.38
C ILE A 81 -7.18 18.12 2.53
N TYR A 82 -6.10 18.81 2.84
CA TYR A 82 -5.22 18.45 3.95
C TYR A 82 -5.99 18.35 5.28
N ASN A 83 -6.84 19.33 5.58
CA ASN A 83 -7.65 19.31 6.80
C ASN A 83 -8.64 18.15 6.82
N ILE A 84 -9.32 17.85 5.71
CA ILE A 84 -10.25 16.71 5.61
C ILE A 84 -9.50 15.39 5.83
N LEU A 85 -8.33 15.24 5.22
CA LEU A 85 -7.56 13.99 5.22
C LEU A 85 -6.91 13.69 6.58
N LEU A 86 -6.41 14.71 7.28
CA LEU A 86 -5.55 14.55 8.45
C LEU A 86 -6.14 15.08 9.75
N SER A 87 -7.25 15.83 9.70
CA SER A 87 -7.94 16.27 10.89
C SER A 87 -9.07 15.30 11.25
N ASP A 88 -9.42 15.27 12.51
CA ASP A 88 -10.62 14.59 13.02
C ASP A 88 -11.93 15.35 12.71
N GLY A 89 -11.89 16.29 11.76
CA GLY A 89 -13.00 17.18 11.41
C GLY A 89 -13.18 18.39 12.33
N SER A 90 -12.35 18.52 13.36
CA SER A 90 -12.50 19.57 14.38
C SER A 90 -11.93 20.94 13.96
N ASN A 91 -11.00 20.98 13.00
CA ASN A 91 -10.32 22.21 12.61
C ASN A 91 -10.49 22.51 11.12
N THR A 92 -11.32 23.49 10.80
CA THR A 92 -11.54 24.00 9.45
C THR A 92 -10.64 25.20 9.09
N ASN A 93 -9.79 25.65 10.02
CA ASN A 93 -8.94 26.81 9.81
C ASN A 93 -7.72 26.44 8.95
N THR A 94 -7.60 27.05 7.79
CA THR A 94 -6.49 26.88 6.85
C THR A 94 -5.48 28.04 6.90
N SER A 95 -5.69 29.07 7.74
CA SER A 95 -4.84 30.27 7.78
C SER A 95 -3.40 29.98 8.16
N ASP A 96 -3.19 28.92 8.96
CA ASP A 96 -1.87 28.54 9.45
C ASP A 96 -1.16 27.53 8.54
N LEU A 97 -1.74 27.24 7.38
CA LEU A 97 -1.21 26.29 6.41
C LEU A 97 -0.68 27.01 5.16
N ASN A 98 0.41 26.51 4.62
CA ASN A 98 0.96 26.95 3.35
C ASN A 98 1.22 25.74 2.44
N VAL A 99 0.90 25.88 1.14
CA VAL A 99 1.30 24.93 0.11
C VAL A 99 2.71 25.30 -0.36
N ASP A 100 3.70 24.58 0.12
CA ASP A 100 5.11 24.83 -0.21
C ASP A 100 5.50 24.30 -1.59
N ALA A 101 4.87 23.21 -2.04
CA ALA A 101 5.21 22.59 -3.31
C ALA A 101 4.09 21.66 -3.80
N VAL A 102 3.98 21.60 -5.12
CA VAL A 102 3.25 20.57 -5.87
C VAL A 102 4.26 19.89 -6.78
N ASP A 103 4.54 18.62 -6.53
CA ASP A 103 5.51 17.84 -7.30
C ASP A 103 4.77 16.74 -8.07
N TYR A 104 5.05 16.61 -9.37
CA TYR A 104 4.50 15.57 -10.24
C TYR A 104 5.51 14.44 -10.45
N CYS A 105 5.08 13.19 -10.30
CA CYS A 105 5.93 12.04 -10.59
C CYS A 105 5.73 11.58 -12.04
N THR A 106 6.79 11.61 -12.81
CA THR A 106 6.78 11.20 -14.24
C THR A 106 6.89 9.68 -14.40
N PHE A 107 7.13 8.94 -13.31
CA PHE A 107 7.35 7.51 -13.29
C PHE A 107 6.21 6.77 -12.57
N GLY A 108 6.01 5.50 -12.97
CA GLY A 108 5.01 4.61 -12.36
C GLY A 108 3.65 4.63 -13.06
N ASN A 109 2.73 3.80 -12.57
CA ASN A 109 1.41 3.61 -13.19
C ASN A 109 0.44 4.74 -12.88
N SER A 110 0.50 5.29 -11.67
CA SER A 110 -0.48 6.27 -11.17
C SER A 110 -0.09 7.72 -11.38
N ASN A 111 1.16 8.00 -11.81
CA ASN A 111 1.70 9.36 -12.01
C ASN A 111 1.22 10.35 -10.92
N PRO A 112 1.56 10.14 -9.65
CA PRO A 112 1.00 10.90 -8.54
C PRO A 112 1.50 12.33 -8.51
N PHE A 113 0.64 13.23 -8.02
CA PHE A 113 1.08 14.50 -7.47
C PHE A 113 1.38 14.33 -5.98
N ARG A 114 2.49 14.87 -5.52
CA ARG A 114 2.87 14.97 -4.11
C ARG A 114 2.72 16.42 -3.67
N ILE A 115 1.87 16.66 -2.71
CA ILE A 115 1.58 18.00 -2.19
C ILE A 115 2.32 18.18 -0.87
N LYS A 116 3.15 19.22 -0.77
CA LYS A 116 3.83 19.59 0.48
C LYS A 116 3.06 20.70 1.17
N ILE A 117 2.54 20.41 2.37
CA ILE A 117 1.87 21.38 3.24
C ILE A 117 2.77 21.67 4.44
N ARG A 118 2.95 22.95 4.75
CA ARG A 118 3.69 23.41 5.92
C ARG A 118 2.76 24.18 6.86
N ASN A 119 2.86 23.90 8.13
CA ASN A 119 2.26 24.73 9.18
C ASN A 119 3.21 25.90 9.47
N ILE A 120 2.75 27.12 9.24
CA ILE A 120 3.57 28.34 9.35
C ILE A 120 3.88 28.73 10.80
N LEU A 121 3.16 28.17 11.79
CA LEU A 121 3.38 28.49 13.20
C LEU A 121 4.56 27.72 13.81
N ASN A 122 4.85 26.52 13.30
CA ASN A 122 5.87 25.64 13.87
C ASN A 122 6.82 25.07 12.83
N ASP A 123 6.71 25.49 11.56
CA ASP A 123 7.50 25.03 10.41
C ASP A 123 7.45 23.51 10.13
N ASN A 124 6.58 22.77 10.81
CA ASN A 124 6.38 21.36 10.51
C ASN A 124 5.69 21.21 9.15
N PHE A 125 6.15 20.25 8.38
CA PHE A 125 5.55 19.95 7.09
C PHE A 125 5.19 18.46 6.97
N THR A 126 4.22 18.21 6.12
CA THR A 126 3.86 16.85 5.72
C THR A 126 3.47 16.82 4.26
N TYR A 127 3.23 15.61 3.76
CA TYR A 127 2.82 15.40 2.39
C TYR A 127 1.47 14.69 2.33
N PHE A 128 0.78 14.81 1.21
CA PHE A 128 -0.25 13.89 0.76
C PHE A 128 -0.15 13.71 -0.76
N TYR A 129 -0.81 12.69 -1.28
CA TYR A 129 -0.72 12.32 -2.68
C TYR A 129 -2.08 12.43 -3.35
N ILE A 130 -2.09 12.96 -4.58
CA ILE A 130 -3.27 12.99 -5.45
C ILE A 130 -2.97 12.14 -6.68
N LYS A 131 -3.85 11.17 -6.97
CA LYS A 131 -3.69 10.17 -8.02
C LYS A 131 -4.98 10.03 -8.83
N LYS A 132 -4.87 9.48 -10.03
CA LYS A 132 -6.05 8.97 -10.73
C LYS A 132 -6.63 7.78 -10.00
N ILE A 133 -7.96 7.67 -10.04
CA ILE A 133 -8.68 6.57 -9.42
C ILE A 133 -8.35 5.23 -10.09
N ASP A 134 -8.18 4.20 -9.28
CA ASP A 134 -8.04 2.81 -9.69
C ASP A 134 -8.67 1.90 -8.63
N SER A 135 -9.73 1.16 -8.98
CA SER A 135 -10.46 0.28 -8.07
C SER A 135 -9.53 -0.71 -7.35
N SER A 136 -8.59 -1.32 -8.07
CA SER A 136 -7.66 -2.29 -7.48
C SER A 136 -6.87 -1.65 -6.32
N ARG A 137 -6.31 -0.44 -6.52
CA ARG A 137 -5.62 0.31 -5.47
C ARG A 137 -6.54 0.61 -4.28
N ILE A 138 -7.77 1.04 -4.55
CA ILE A 138 -8.71 1.41 -3.48
C ILE A 138 -9.13 0.19 -2.66
N TYR A 139 -9.32 -0.97 -3.30
CA TYR A 139 -9.52 -2.23 -2.58
C TYR A 139 -8.32 -2.56 -1.67
N GLY A 140 -7.10 -2.33 -2.16
CA GLY A 140 -5.88 -2.53 -1.37
C GLY A 140 -5.83 -1.61 -0.14
N LEU A 141 -6.16 -0.32 -0.30
CA LEU A 141 -6.24 0.65 0.80
C LEU A 141 -7.29 0.25 1.84
N GLU A 142 -8.47 -0.19 1.42
CA GLU A 142 -9.53 -0.65 2.32
C GLU A 142 -9.14 -1.96 3.03
N LEU A 143 -8.56 -2.93 2.33
CA LEU A 143 -8.06 -4.15 2.93
C LEU A 143 -6.95 -3.86 3.95
N GLU A 144 -6.01 -2.93 3.64
CA GLU A 144 -5.00 -2.48 4.61
C GLU A 144 -5.66 -1.89 5.85
N HIS A 145 -6.59 -0.94 5.68
CA HIS A 145 -7.29 -0.27 6.78
C HIS A 145 -8.04 -1.26 7.69
N ILE A 146 -8.71 -2.26 7.12
CA ILE A 146 -9.49 -3.24 7.88
C ILE A 146 -8.57 -4.25 8.57
N THR A 147 -7.60 -4.80 7.87
CA THR A 147 -6.84 -5.99 8.31
C THR A 147 -5.52 -5.68 9.01
N SER A 148 -4.94 -4.49 8.78
CA SER A 148 -3.69 -4.06 9.40
C SER A 148 -3.95 -3.26 10.70
N PRO A 149 -3.05 -3.30 11.69
CA PRO A 149 -3.14 -2.44 12.87
C PRO A 149 -2.87 -0.96 12.56
N TYR A 150 -2.47 -0.65 11.33
CA TYR A 150 -2.14 0.71 10.89
C TYR A 150 -3.34 1.33 10.19
N ASN A 151 -3.88 2.39 10.78
CA ASN A 151 -4.90 3.18 10.10
C ASN A 151 -4.31 3.83 8.86
N LEU A 152 -5.12 3.96 7.83
CA LEU A 152 -4.75 4.59 6.58
C LEU A 152 -5.90 5.50 6.13
N ASN A 153 -5.58 6.80 5.96
CA ASN A 153 -6.53 7.80 5.55
C ASN A 153 -6.44 8.03 4.06
N PHE A 154 -7.57 7.93 3.41
CA PHE A 154 -7.72 8.28 2.01
C PHE A 154 -9.17 8.70 1.74
N ILE A 155 -9.34 9.54 0.74
CA ILE A 155 -10.64 10.02 0.28
C ILE A 155 -10.69 10.02 -1.25
N LEU A 156 -11.89 9.96 -1.78
CA LEU A 156 -12.15 10.00 -3.20
C LEU A 156 -13.04 11.20 -3.56
N ASN A 157 -12.78 11.77 -4.72
CA ASN A 157 -13.64 12.73 -5.37
C ASN A 157 -13.65 12.46 -6.88
N LYS A 158 -14.81 12.14 -7.44
CA LYS A 158 -14.95 11.83 -8.88
C LYS A 158 -13.90 10.80 -9.36
N ASN A 159 -12.94 11.21 -10.21
CA ASN A 159 -11.85 10.38 -10.72
C ASN A 159 -10.54 10.54 -9.95
N THR A 160 -10.58 11.10 -8.76
CA THR A 160 -9.41 11.46 -7.97
C THR A 160 -9.36 10.66 -6.68
N LEU A 161 -8.22 10.08 -6.43
CA LEU A 161 -7.86 9.43 -5.16
C LEU A 161 -6.85 10.30 -4.44
N ILE A 162 -7.09 10.58 -3.17
CA ILE A 162 -6.21 11.34 -2.29
C ILE A 162 -5.80 10.46 -1.14
N GLU A 163 -4.49 10.30 -0.94
CA GLU A 163 -3.91 9.40 0.07
C GLU A 163 -3.00 10.18 1.03
N GLU A 164 -3.06 9.85 2.31
CA GLU A 164 -2.09 10.37 3.29
C GLU A 164 -0.67 9.90 2.98
N HIS A 165 0.30 10.67 3.41
CA HIS A 165 1.70 10.26 3.40
C HIS A 165 2.02 9.33 4.58
N ILE A 166 2.52 8.16 4.28
CA ILE A 166 3.04 7.24 5.28
C ILE A 166 4.51 7.58 5.51
N SER A 167 4.80 8.23 6.63
CA SER A 167 6.18 8.61 6.97
C SER A 167 7.02 7.38 7.28
N GLY A 168 8.23 7.34 6.72
CA GLY A 168 9.18 6.25 6.91
C GLY A 168 10.34 6.35 5.92
N ILE A 169 11.29 5.46 6.03
CA ILE A 169 12.43 5.36 5.11
C ILE A 169 12.07 4.30 4.06
N PRO A 170 12.10 4.61 2.74
CA PRO A 170 11.92 3.61 1.70
C PRO A 170 12.83 2.40 1.92
N GLY A 171 12.33 1.19 1.68
CA GLY A 171 13.07 -0.03 2.02
C GLY A 171 14.41 -0.14 1.31
N ASP A 172 14.49 0.25 0.04
CA ASP A 172 15.74 0.29 -0.74
C ASP A 172 16.77 1.27 -0.15
N ASP A 173 16.35 2.47 0.22
CA ASP A 173 17.18 3.45 0.93
C ASP A 173 17.60 2.95 2.32
N PHE A 174 16.69 2.31 3.03
CA PHE A 174 16.99 1.74 4.34
C PHE A 174 18.06 0.64 4.23
N PHE A 175 17.89 -0.29 3.31
CA PHE A 175 18.84 -1.39 3.16
C PHE A 175 20.20 -0.94 2.66
N SER A 176 20.25 0.06 1.79
CA SER A 176 21.51 0.57 1.23
C SER A 176 22.28 1.50 2.18
N LYS A 177 21.56 2.30 3.01
CA LYS A 177 22.16 3.40 3.78
C LYS A 177 22.08 3.23 5.30
N LYS A 178 21.05 2.54 5.82
CA LYS A 178 20.76 2.49 7.27
C LYS A 178 21.05 1.13 7.91
N LEU A 179 20.78 0.04 7.21
CA LEU A 179 20.89 -1.32 7.75
C LEU A 179 22.30 -1.63 8.30
N ILE A 180 23.34 -1.09 7.69
CA ILE A 180 24.73 -1.29 8.12
C ILE A 180 25.02 -0.69 9.52
N HIS A 181 24.23 0.32 9.91
CA HIS A 181 24.37 1.01 11.21
C HIS A 181 23.50 0.40 12.31
N CYS A 182 22.60 -0.53 11.96
CA CYS A 182 21.74 -1.22 12.92
C CYS A 182 22.54 -2.22 13.77
N ASN A 183 22.26 -2.26 15.07
CA ASN A 183 22.79 -3.28 15.96
C ASN A 183 22.11 -4.64 15.76
N GLU A 184 22.58 -5.69 16.45
CA GLU A 184 22.08 -7.06 16.24
C GLU A 184 20.62 -7.26 16.69
N ILE A 185 20.17 -6.51 17.70
CA ILE A 185 18.79 -6.55 18.18
C ILE A 185 17.89 -5.90 17.13
N GLU A 186 18.26 -4.74 16.62
CA GLU A 186 17.54 -4.03 15.55
C GLU A 186 17.44 -4.87 14.28
N LYS A 187 18.52 -5.53 13.87
CA LYS A 187 18.52 -6.45 12.72
C LYS A 187 17.54 -7.61 12.91
N SER A 188 17.50 -8.18 14.12
CA SER A 188 16.53 -9.24 14.46
C SER A 188 15.09 -8.74 14.44
N HIS A 189 14.84 -7.52 14.91
CA HIS A 189 13.53 -6.86 14.83
C HIS A 189 13.08 -6.62 13.38
N ILE A 190 13.98 -6.12 12.53
CA ILE A 190 13.71 -5.89 11.10
C ILE A 190 13.39 -7.21 10.40
N ALA A 191 14.15 -8.28 10.67
CA ALA A 191 13.90 -9.62 10.13
C ALA A 191 12.51 -10.15 10.54
N LYS A 192 12.16 -10.04 11.82
CA LYS A 192 10.83 -10.39 12.35
C LYS A 192 9.70 -9.61 11.67
N GLU A 193 9.85 -8.29 11.58
CA GLU A 193 8.82 -7.44 10.98
C GLU A 193 8.66 -7.72 9.48
N PHE A 194 9.74 -8.06 8.76
CA PHE A 194 9.63 -8.43 7.36
C PHE A 194 8.92 -9.78 7.16
N VAL A 195 9.09 -10.75 8.06
CA VAL A 195 8.29 -11.99 8.05
C VAL A 195 6.80 -11.67 8.20
N LYS A 196 6.44 -10.82 9.16
CA LYS A 196 5.05 -10.38 9.39
C LYS A 196 4.50 -9.61 8.19
N PHE A 197 5.29 -8.67 7.65
CA PHE A 197 4.91 -7.91 6.45
C PHE A 197 4.67 -8.82 5.24
N SER A 198 5.56 -9.78 5.00
CA SER A 198 5.40 -10.75 3.90
C SER A 198 4.13 -11.57 4.05
N GLU A 199 3.80 -11.98 5.27
CA GLU A 199 2.57 -12.71 5.55
C GLU A 199 1.32 -11.86 5.29
N ARG A 200 1.32 -10.58 5.74
CA ARG A 200 0.23 -9.63 5.43
C ARG A 200 0.00 -9.48 3.94
N CYS A 201 1.07 -9.29 3.16
CA CYS A 201 0.96 -9.13 1.71
C CYS A 201 0.39 -10.38 1.05
N MET A 202 0.88 -11.55 1.43
CA MET A 202 0.47 -12.82 0.86
C MET A 202 -1.01 -13.13 1.11
N VAL A 203 -1.49 -13.00 2.36
CA VAL A 203 -2.88 -13.33 2.70
C VAL A 203 -3.89 -12.32 2.18
N ARG A 204 -3.46 -11.10 1.86
CA ARG A 204 -4.30 -10.05 1.26
C ARG A 204 -4.17 -9.97 -0.26
N LEU A 205 -3.32 -10.78 -0.85
CA LEU A 205 -3.02 -10.72 -2.28
C LEU A 205 -2.57 -9.32 -2.72
N LEU A 206 -1.69 -8.69 -1.93
CA LEU A 206 -1.02 -7.43 -2.26
C LEU A 206 0.31 -7.75 -2.96
N GLY A 207 0.36 -7.50 -4.26
CA GLY A 207 1.50 -7.83 -5.12
C GLY A 207 2.57 -6.75 -5.20
N ASP A 208 3.69 -7.10 -5.84
CA ASP A 208 4.81 -6.21 -6.19
C ASP A 208 5.45 -5.44 -5.02
N MET A 209 5.53 -6.05 -3.84
CA MET A 209 6.15 -5.43 -2.67
C MET A 209 7.68 -5.49 -2.76
N ARG A 210 8.25 -4.78 -3.74
CA ARG A 210 9.67 -4.48 -3.86
C ARG A 210 10.10 -3.48 -2.79
N ALA A 211 11.40 -3.36 -2.55
CA ALA A 211 11.92 -2.53 -1.45
C ALA A 211 11.48 -1.06 -1.52
N TYR A 212 11.22 -0.50 -2.69
CA TYR A 212 10.75 0.87 -2.86
C TYR A 212 9.21 1.04 -2.75
N ASN A 213 8.44 -0.06 -2.66
CA ASN A 213 6.97 -0.05 -2.53
C ASN A 213 6.48 -0.16 -1.07
N TYR A 214 7.40 -0.11 -0.12
CA TYR A 214 7.09 -0.02 1.31
C TYR A 214 8.12 0.86 2.03
N VAL A 215 7.75 1.31 3.23
CA VAL A 215 8.63 2.09 4.10
C VAL A 215 8.90 1.34 5.40
N ILE A 216 10.10 1.57 5.93
CA ILE A 216 10.53 1.12 7.25
C ILE A 216 10.40 2.31 8.20
N VAL A 217 9.54 2.16 9.21
CA VAL A 217 9.20 3.20 10.18
C VAL A 217 9.91 2.90 11.50
N PRO A 218 10.99 3.62 11.85
CA PRO A 218 11.58 3.51 13.17
C PRO A 218 10.69 4.18 14.21
N THR A 219 10.44 3.51 15.32
CA THR A 219 9.72 4.04 16.47
C THR A 219 10.61 3.90 17.69
N HIS A 220 10.88 5.01 18.36
CA HIS A 220 11.65 5.00 19.60
C HIS A 220 10.75 4.57 20.75
N ASP A 221 11.13 3.51 21.45
CA ASP A 221 10.47 2.98 22.63
C ASP A 221 11.49 2.86 23.76
N PHE A 222 11.51 3.85 24.66
CA PHE A 222 12.49 3.99 25.75
C PHE A 222 13.93 3.84 25.22
N ASP A 223 14.59 2.71 25.53
CA ASP A 223 16.01 2.47 25.26
C ASP A 223 16.25 1.71 23.93
N GLN A 224 15.19 1.44 23.16
CA GLN A 224 15.31 0.67 21.91
C GLN A 224 14.56 1.30 20.75
N VAL A 225 15.01 0.98 19.54
CA VAL A 225 14.30 1.33 18.31
C VAL A 225 13.53 0.11 17.81
N VAL A 226 12.23 0.25 17.68
CA VAL A 226 11.34 -0.76 17.11
C VAL A 226 11.01 -0.36 15.68
N TYR A 227 11.12 -1.29 14.76
CA TYR A 227 10.88 -1.06 13.35
C TYR A 227 9.53 -1.66 12.95
N LYS A 228 8.79 -0.93 12.10
CA LYS A 228 7.55 -1.39 11.47
C LYS A 228 7.67 -1.25 9.97
N ILE A 229 7.09 -2.19 9.23
CA ILE A 229 7.10 -2.14 7.76
C ILE A 229 5.68 -1.91 7.27
N ARG A 230 5.49 -0.86 6.45
CA ARG A 230 4.19 -0.43 5.93
C ARG A 230 4.25 -0.32 4.41
N ALA A 231 3.31 -0.94 3.70
CA ALA A 231 3.14 -0.75 2.26
C ALA A 231 2.75 0.71 1.96
N ILE A 232 3.25 1.24 0.85
CA ILE A 232 2.92 2.58 0.32
C ILE A 232 2.40 2.52 -1.11
N ASP A 233 2.50 1.38 -1.76
CA ASP A 233 1.94 1.14 -3.07
C ASP A 233 0.95 -0.02 -3.04
N PHE A 234 -0.26 0.23 -3.54
CA PHE A 234 -1.37 -0.71 -3.59
C PHE A 234 -1.83 -1.00 -5.02
N ASP A 235 -1.06 -0.60 -6.03
CA ASP A 235 -1.46 -0.74 -7.45
C ASP A 235 -1.68 -2.20 -7.84
N GLN A 236 -0.94 -3.13 -7.26
CA GLN A 236 -0.97 -4.55 -7.61
C GLN A 236 -1.86 -5.39 -6.66
N GLN A 237 -2.87 -4.76 -6.07
CA GLN A 237 -3.84 -5.49 -5.25
C GLN A 237 -4.71 -6.42 -6.11
N CYS A 238 -4.67 -7.73 -5.85
CA CYS A 238 -5.50 -8.74 -6.52
C CYS A 238 -5.45 -8.64 -8.07
N TYR A 239 -4.28 -8.38 -8.66
CA TYR A 239 -4.18 -8.21 -10.11
C TYR A 239 -3.45 -9.36 -10.81
N GLU A 240 -2.31 -9.78 -10.28
CA GLU A 240 -1.43 -10.75 -10.93
C GLU A 240 -1.95 -12.19 -10.82
N GLY A 241 -1.70 -13.00 -11.86
CA GLY A 241 -2.11 -14.40 -11.90
C GLY A 241 -1.13 -15.34 -11.20
N ASP A 242 0.15 -15.00 -11.13
CA ASP A 242 1.14 -15.83 -10.47
C ASP A 242 1.28 -15.46 -8.99
N PHE A 243 1.05 -16.45 -8.12
CA PHE A 243 1.11 -16.28 -6.67
C PHE A 243 2.48 -15.79 -6.16
N ILE A 244 3.53 -15.94 -6.97
CA ILE A 244 4.88 -15.44 -6.65
C ILE A 244 4.91 -13.92 -6.44
N PHE A 245 4.07 -13.16 -7.15
CA PHE A 245 3.99 -11.69 -7.04
C PHE A 245 3.50 -11.20 -5.69
N TYR A 246 2.79 -12.05 -4.93
CA TYR A 246 2.28 -11.74 -3.58
C TYR A 246 3.24 -12.15 -2.47
N ARG A 247 4.50 -12.45 -2.82
CA ARG A 247 5.53 -12.96 -1.91
C ARG A 247 6.74 -12.01 -1.88
N PRO A 248 6.73 -10.98 -1.03
CA PRO A 248 7.80 -9.98 -0.95
C PRO A 248 9.21 -10.58 -0.84
N GLN A 249 9.36 -11.69 -0.10
CA GLN A 249 10.64 -12.36 0.11
C GLN A 249 11.29 -12.91 -1.17
N LEU A 250 10.58 -12.96 -2.30
CA LEU A 250 11.11 -13.48 -3.56
C LEU A 250 11.64 -12.38 -4.50
N PHE A 251 11.40 -11.11 -4.20
CA PHE A 251 11.96 -10.01 -4.98
C PHE A 251 13.43 -9.80 -4.62
N LYS A 252 14.28 -9.60 -5.65
CA LYS A 252 15.73 -9.38 -5.47
C LYS A 252 16.05 -8.18 -4.60
N ASP A 253 15.26 -7.11 -4.70
CA ASP A 253 15.43 -5.89 -3.93
C ASP A 253 15.32 -6.13 -2.42
N ASN A 254 14.64 -7.21 -2.01
CA ASN A 254 14.47 -7.63 -0.62
C ASN A 254 15.55 -8.62 -0.15
N PHE A 255 16.53 -8.95 -0.99
CA PHE A 255 17.61 -9.88 -0.63
C PHE A 255 18.34 -9.51 0.69
N PRO A 256 18.66 -8.23 0.97
CA PRO A 256 19.31 -7.89 2.22
C PRO A 256 18.53 -8.33 3.47
N VAL A 257 17.22 -8.08 3.50
CA VAL A 257 16.39 -8.48 4.65
C VAL A 257 16.08 -9.97 4.67
N THR A 258 15.96 -10.63 3.53
CA THR A 258 15.77 -12.10 3.48
C THR A 258 17.01 -12.83 3.95
N SER A 259 18.20 -12.28 3.72
CA SER A 259 19.45 -12.79 4.31
C SER A 259 19.45 -12.65 5.82
N LEU A 260 18.98 -11.52 6.38
CA LEU A 260 18.85 -11.36 7.83
C LEU A 260 17.90 -12.39 8.45
N ILE A 261 16.79 -12.72 7.78
CA ILE A 261 15.88 -13.75 8.26
C ILE A 261 16.61 -15.09 8.45
N LYS A 262 17.39 -15.49 7.43
CA LYS A 262 18.17 -16.73 7.48
C LYS A 262 19.23 -16.74 8.58
N ASP A 263 19.86 -15.59 8.82
CA ASP A 263 20.94 -15.46 9.79
C ASP A 263 20.44 -15.31 11.23
N LYS A 264 19.29 -14.67 11.44
CA LYS A 264 18.83 -14.24 12.77
C LYS A 264 17.65 -15.05 13.34
N LEU A 265 16.87 -15.72 12.48
CA LEU A 265 15.64 -16.36 12.92
C LEU A 265 15.69 -17.88 12.72
N LEU A 266 15.22 -18.59 13.73
CA LEU A 266 14.95 -20.04 13.63
C LEU A 266 13.63 -20.28 12.91
N GLN A 267 13.50 -21.41 12.24
CA GLN A 267 12.28 -21.77 11.50
C GLN A 267 11.03 -21.76 12.37
N ASP A 268 11.12 -22.24 13.61
CA ASP A 268 9.99 -22.22 14.54
C ASP A 268 9.56 -20.78 14.89
N SER A 269 10.53 -19.88 15.06
CA SER A 269 10.23 -18.45 15.29
C SER A 269 9.57 -17.82 14.07
N ILE A 270 10.03 -18.13 12.85
CA ILE A 270 9.40 -17.66 11.61
C ILE A 270 7.95 -18.13 11.54
N ASN A 271 7.68 -19.41 11.81
CA ASN A 271 6.34 -19.98 11.82
C ASN A 271 5.46 -19.29 12.88
N GLN A 272 5.99 -19.06 14.08
CA GLN A 272 5.28 -18.36 15.14
C GLN A 272 4.90 -16.91 14.73
N TYR A 273 5.82 -16.15 14.13
CA TYR A 273 5.53 -14.79 13.67
C TYR A 273 4.48 -14.74 12.57
N LYS A 274 4.45 -15.72 11.68
CA LYS A 274 3.39 -15.87 10.67
C LYS A 274 2.02 -16.11 11.32
N ILE A 275 1.94 -17.02 12.30
CA ILE A 275 0.71 -17.31 13.03
C ILE A 275 0.23 -16.07 13.82
N GLU A 276 1.13 -15.39 14.52
CA GLU A 276 0.80 -14.14 15.23
C GLU A 276 0.18 -13.10 14.30
N GLU A 277 0.78 -12.91 13.11
CA GLU A 277 0.28 -11.93 12.16
C GLU A 277 -1.08 -12.31 11.60
N ARG A 278 -1.28 -13.57 11.23
CA ARG A 278 -2.60 -14.09 10.79
C ARG A 278 -3.66 -13.93 11.86
N ALA A 279 -3.32 -14.24 13.12
CA ALA A 279 -4.24 -14.08 14.26
C ALA A 279 -4.69 -12.63 14.43
N ILE A 280 -3.78 -11.65 14.25
CA ILE A 280 -4.11 -10.22 14.25
C ILE A 280 -5.07 -9.90 13.12
N ILE A 281 -4.79 -10.35 11.90
CA ILE A 281 -5.65 -10.13 10.73
C ILE A 281 -7.04 -10.72 10.97
N VAL A 282 -7.14 -11.97 11.40
CA VAL A 282 -8.41 -12.66 11.70
C VAL A 282 -9.20 -11.90 12.78
N LYS A 283 -8.55 -11.52 13.87
CA LYS A 283 -9.20 -10.76 14.94
C LYS A 283 -9.80 -9.45 14.43
N ARG A 284 -9.09 -8.75 13.56
CA ARG A 284 -9.57 -7.49 12.96
C ARG A 284 -10.70 -7.72 11.98
N ILE A 285 -10.64 -8.76 11.14
CA ILE A 285 -11.72 -9.15 10.24
C ILE A 285 -12.99 -9.44 11.03
N LEU A 286 -12.90 -10.25 12.08
CA LEU A 286 -14.05 -10.58 12.93
C LEU A 286 -14.60 -9.36 13.68
N GLY A 287 -13.74 -8.40 14.06
CA GLY A 287 -14.14 -7.14 14.67
C GLY A 287 -14.79 -6.14 13.71
N ALA A 288 -14.62 -6.31 12.40
CA ALA A 288 -15.16 -5.46 11.34
C ALA A 288 -15.98 -6.26 10.32
N GLN A 289 -16.68 -7.29 10.77
CA GLN A 289 -17.34 -8.29 9.93
C GLN A 289 -18.24 -7.67 8.85
N GLU A 290 -19.13 -6.77 9.22
CA GLU A 290 -20.04 -6.11 8.26
C GLU A 290 -19.26 -5.36 7.17
N ARG A 291 -18.18 -4.66 7.56
CA ARG A 291 -17.37 -3.88 6.62
C ARG A 291 -16.64 -4.77 5.63
N ILE A 292 -16.02 -5.84 6.09
CA ILE A 292 -15.30 -6.78 5.20
C ILE A 292 -16.26 -7.53 4.28
N GLU A 293 -17.43 -7.96 4.76
CA GLU A 293 -18.45 -8.61 3.93
C GLU A 293 -18.96 -7.69 2.81
N ASN A 294 -19.23 -6.40 3.13
CA ASN A 294 -19.61 -5.40 2.13
C ASN A 294 -18.50 -5.14 1.12
N LEU A 295 -17.23 -5.09 1.57
CA LEU A 295 -16.07 -4.92 0.69
C LEU A 295 -15.92 -6.10 -0.27
N LEU A 296 -15.95 -7.33 0.25
CA LEU A 296 -15.85 -8.55 -0.54
C LEU A 296 -17.01 -8.68 -1.52
N ASN A 297 -18.23 -8.27 -1.12
CA ASN A 297 -19.36 -8.22 -2.05
C ASN A 297 -19.10 -7.22 -3.19
N SER A 298 -18.50 -6.07 -2.92
CA SER A 298 -18.12 -5.13 -3.98
C SER A 298 -17.06 -5.74 -4.90
N MET A 299 -16.04 -6.39 -4.36
CA MET A 299 -14.97 -7.04 -5.13
C MET A 299 -15.49 -8.19 -6.01
N LYS A 300 -16.46 -8.99 -5.52
CA LYS A 300 -17.08 -10.09 -6.29
C LYS A 300 -17.93 -9.58 -7.48
N ASN A 301 -18.37 -8.34 -7.45
CA ASN A 301 -19.13 -7.70 -8.52
C ASN A 301 -18.28 -6.72 -9.35
N ASP A 302 -16.96 -6.83 -9.28
CA ASP A 302 -16.04 -5.98 -10.01
C ASP A 302 -15.03 -6.79 -10.85
N VAL A 303 -14.50 -6.16 -11.89
CA VAL A 303 -13.45 -6.72 -12.75
C VAL A 303 -12.18 -5.91 -12.57
N ILE A 304 -11.25 -6.45 -11.77
CA ILE A 304 -9.96 -5.81 -11.42
C ILE A 304 -8.75 -6.58 -11.94
N SER A 305 -8.98 -7.62 -12.74
CA SER A 305 -7.95 -8.39 -13.45
C SER A 305 -8.55 -9.08 -14.67
N ASN A 306 -7.71 -9.71 -15.49
CA ASN A 306 -8.15 -10.49 -16.63
C ASN A 306 -8.42 -11.98 -16.27
N ASP A 307 -9.16 -12.67 -17.11
CA ASP A 307 -9.59 -14.05 -16.86
C ASP A 307 -8.41 -15.04 -16.78
N GLU A 308 -7.31 -14.78 -17.50
CA GLU A 308 -6.11 -15.62 -17.48
C GLU A 308 -5.44 -15.57 -16.10
N ASN A 309 -5.25 -14.37 -15.57
CA ASN A 309 -4.71 -14.16 -14.22
C ASN A 309 -5.60 -14.79 -13.15
N VAL A 310 -6.93 -14.61 -13.25
CA VAL A 310 -7.90 -15.20 -12.30
C VAL A 310 -7.76 -16.73 -12.31
N LYS A 311 -7.75 -17.34 -13.48
CA LYS A 311 -7.63 -18.80 -13.63
C LYS A 311 -6.30 -19.32 -13.09
N GLN A 312 -5.19 -18.64 -13.41
CA GLN A 312 -3.86 -19.03 -12.96
C GLN A 312 -3.76 -18.96 -11.43
N LEU A 313 -4.15 -17.84 -10.83
CA LEU A 313 -4.07 -17.63 -9.39
C LEU A 313 -4.97 -18.61 -8.62
N SER A 314 -6.19 -18.78 -9.07
CA SER A 314 -7.17 -19.71 -8.52
C SER A 314 -6.61 -21.15 -8.48
N GLN A 315 -6.01 -21.62 -9.58
CA GLN A 315 -5.39 -22.93 -9.65
C GLN A 315 -4.17 -23.07 -8.73
N GLN A 316 -3.30 -22.07 -8.71
CA GLN A 316 -2.10 -22.10 -7.84
C GLN A 316 -2.48 -22.15 -6.37
N ILE A 317 -3.43 -21.29 -5.90
CA ILE A 317 -3.87 -21.31 -4.51
C ILE A 317 -4.60 -22.62 -4.18
N TYR A 318 -5.42 -23.14 -5.11
CA TYR A 318 -6.01 -24.48 -4.93
C TYR A 318 -4.94 -25.56 -4.72
N HIS A 319 -3.88 -25.55 -5.51
CA HIS A 319 -2.79 -26.54 -5.36
C HIS A 319 -2.06 -26.43 -4.03
N LEU A 320 -1.95 -25.22 -3.46
CA LEU A 320 -1.31 -24.98 -2.17
C LEU A 320 -2.22 -25.35 -0.99
N THR A 321 -3.51 -25.03 -1.07
CA THR A 321 -4.45 -25.15 0.05
C THR A 321 -5.28 -26.43 0.04
N LYS A 322 -5.49 -27.01 -1.15
CA LYS A 322 -6.48 -28.07 -1.44
C LYS A 322 -7.92 -27.69 -1.10
N HIS A 323 -8.20 -26.40 -0.91
CA HIS A 323 -9.51 -25.90 -0.57
C HIS A 323 -10.36 -25.73 -1.84
N ASN A 324 -11.44 -26.50 -1.94
CA ASN A 324 -12.20 -26.65 -3.19
C ASN A 324 -12.87 -25.34 -3.67
N LYS A 325 -13.14 -24.36 -2.80
CA LYS A 325 -13.73 -23.08 -3.21
C LYS A 325 -12.91 -22.39 -4.31
N PHE A 326 -11.59 -22.45 -4.23
CA PHE A 326 -10.71 -21.84 -5.25
C PHE A 326 -10.90 -22.37 -6.67
N LYS A 327 -11.35 -23.61 -6.85
CA LYS A 327 -11.60 -24.19 -8.19
C LYS A 327 -12.69 -23.47 -8.99
N TYR A 328 -13.61 -22.82 -8.28
CA TYR A 328 -14.82 -22.25 -8.87
C TYR A 328 -14.78 -20.72 -8.92
N CYS A 329 -13.69 -20.10 -8.49
CA CYS A 329 -13.55 -18.65 -8.55
C CYS A 329 -13.47 -18.17 -9.99
N SER A 330 -14.35 -17.23 -10.33
CA SER A 330 -14.50 -16.63 -11.65
C SER A 330 -13.93 -15.20 -11.74
N ASN A 331 -13.62 -14.58 -10.59
CA ASN A 331 -13.00 -13.25 -10.51
C ASN A 331 -12.11 -13.13 -9.26
N MET A 332 -11.34 -12.04 -9.19
CA MET A 332 -10.42 -11.81 -8.08
C MET A 332 -11.11 -11.58 -6.74
N GLY A 333 -12.33 -11.04 -6.75
CA GLY A 333 -13.13 -10.86 -5.53
C GLY A 333 -13.52 -12.19 -4.89
N GLU A 334 -13.88 -13.20 -5.70
CA GLU A 334 -14.16 -14.56 -5.23
C GLU A 334 -12.90 -15.28 -4.71
N ILE A 335 -11.74 -15.03 -5.33
CA ILE A 335 -10.45 -15.53 -4.82
C ILE A 335 -10.15 -14.90 -3.46
N MET A 336 -10.34 -13.58 -3.32
CA MET A 336 -10.09 -12.88 -2.05
C MET A 336 -11.05 -13.34 -0.95
N ASP A 337 -12.34 -13.48 -1.25
CA ASP A 337 -13.37 -14.02 -0.34
C ASP A 337 -12.99 -15.44 0.15
N SER A 338 -12.62 -16.31 -0.80
CA SER A 338 -12.14 -17.68 -0.48
C SER A 338 -10.85 -17.69 0.33
N THR A 339 -9.95 -16.71 0.10
CA THR A 339 -8.70 -16.56 0.87
C THR A 339 -8.98 -16.15 2.30
N ILE A 340 -9.90 -15.20 2.52
CA ILE A 340 -10.31 -14.77 3.87
C ILE A 340 -11.02 -15.90 4.61
N ASP A 341 -11.94 -16.60 3.96
CA ASP A 341 -12.61 -17.77 4.55
C ASP A 341 -11.59 -18.86 4.95
N TYR A 342 -10.65 -19.18 4.07
CA TYR A 342 -9.60 -20.14 4.36
C TYR A 342 -8.68 -19.66 5.49
N LEU A 343 -8.33 -18.39 5.54
CA LEU A 343 -7.52 -17.79 6.60
C LEU A 343 -8.21 -17.91 7.96
N ILE A 344 -9.48 -17.54 8.07
CA ILE A 344 -10.24 -17.58 9.32
C ILE A 344 -10.25 -19.02 9.89
N ASN A 345 -10.40 -20.03 9.04
CA ASN A 345 -10.51 -21.41 9.45
C ASN A 345 -9.15 -22.13 9.66
N ASN A 346 -8.02 -21.54 9.22
CA ASN A 346 -6.72 -22.20 9.19
C ASN A 346 -5.55 -21.33 9.68
N TYR A 347 -5.78 -20.18 10.30
CA TYR A 347 -4.70 -19.22 10.63
C TYR A 347 -3.62 -19.80 11.57
N GLU A 348 -3.97 -20.77 12.42
CA GLU A 348 -3.03 -21.44 13.32
C GLU A 348 -2.16 -22.50 12.62
N ASN A 349 -2.54 -22.91 11.41
CA ASN A 349 -1.79 -23.91 10.68
C ASN A 349 -0.48 -23.30 10.14
N HIS A 350 0.67 -23.71 10.68
CA HIS A 350 1.98 -23.22 10.25
C HIS A 350 2.31 -23.55 8.78
N GLU A 351 1.66 -24.55 8.17
CA GLU A 351 1.83 -24.93 6.77
C GLU A 351 0.87 -24.20 5.82
N MET A 352 0.01 -23.34 6.35
CA MET A 352 -0.92 -22.59 5.54
C MET A 352 -0.17 -21.79 4.44
N LEU A 353 -0.53 -22.02 3.18
CA LEU A 353 0.11 -21.41 2.00
C LEU A 353 1.64 -21.63 1.94
N ARG A 354 2.14 -22.70 2.56
CA ARG A 354 3.57 -23.01 2.55
C ARG A 354 3.99 -23.43 1.14
N THR A 355 4.87 -22.64 0.58
CA THR A 355 5.66 -23.05 -0.58
C THR A 355 7.07 -23.34 -0.04
N ASN A 356 7.73 -24.41 -0.52
CA ASN A 356 9.04 -24.88 -0.05
C ASN A 356 10.21 -23.89 -0.24
N VAL A 357 9.96 -22.59 -0.24
CA VAL A 357 10.97 -21.53 -0.37
C VAL A 357 10.84 -20.61 0.82
N ILE A 358 11.74 -20.85 1.79
CA ILE A 358 11.97 -20.17 3.09
C ILE A 358 10.85 -20.35 4.10
#